data_a8cd98fa9c13facc586d25fa3399dc51
#
_entry.id   a8cd98fa9c13facc586d25fa3399dc51
#
_cell.length_a   1.000
_cell.length_b   1.000
_cell.length_c   1.000
_cell.angle_alpha   90.00
_cell.angle_beta   90.00
_cell.angle_gamma   90.00
#
_symmetry.space_group_name_H-M   'P 1'
#
loop_
_entity.id
_entity.type
_entity.pdbx_description
1 polymer ?
#
loop_
_entity_poly.entity_id
_entity_poly.type
_entity_poly.pdbx_seq_one_letter_code
_entity_poly.pdbx_strand_id
1 'polypeptide(L)'
;MSALSFDHVTFTYAGAGAPVLLDACLEVPEGAFVLLVGATGSGKSTLLRLAKPEISPVGELSGAVRAFGEDVSGLDAVSSARAVGYVFQSPDAQMVCDTVWHEMAFGLENLGVSEAEMRRRVAETATFLGMGSWFRDPVAELSGGRRQILALASVLAMRPRALLLDEPTSMLDPIAEQAFLALLFRANRELGMTVVVATHTPEPMLGYATRAFALEDGRVWEMAPGNLRWPGDSLVPEDRNEAAQAPIPAPRRQRSSSKGEKDARTALSLDDVWFRYDRDAGWVLRGCDLVVASGEVRALLGANGCGKSTLLQVAAGVLRPQRGRAGNSRAGDQALLPQDPRAVLACETVRGELMEWSASSGRYGSAEVDAALERLHLADCPDRHPYDLSGGQQQLLALEKLLLVRPLLLLLDEPTKGLDRPSREAVAARVRAAADAGATVLLATHDAAFVSAVANTASLVFDGEVTVTEPAGDFLRSSWLYSNSKNGSCSASSSSSSSSSSSTCSCSSSSSPQA
;
A
#
# COMPACT_ATOMS: atom_id res chain seq x y z
N MET A 1 -31.99 -1.04 -7.23
CA MET A 1 -32.19 -1.36 -5.81
C MET A 1 -30.89 -1.02 -5.08
N SER A 2 -30.97 -0.70 -3.77
CA SER A 2 -29.77 -0.42 -2.97
C SER A 2 -29.20 -1.73 -2.41
N ALA A 3 -27.92 -1.96 -2.59
CA ALA A 3 -27.22 -3.10 -1.98
C ALA A 3 -26.86 -2.80 -0.52
N LEU A 4 -26.41 -1.58 -0.24
CA LEU A 4 -26.12 -1.10 1.11
C LEU A 4 -26.66 0.30 1.27
N SER A 5 -27.22 0.61 2.43
CA SER A 5 -27.59 1.96 2.81
C SER A 5 -27.22 2.26 4.26
N PHE A 6 -26.62 3.41 4.45
CA PHE A 6 -26.35 4.01 5.75
C PHE A 6 -27.21 5.26 5.84
N ASP A 7 -28.07 5.30 6.85
CA ASP A 7 -29.09 6.33 6.99
C ASP A 7 -28.88 7.08 8.31
N HIS A 8 -28.34 8.30 8.20
CA HIS A 8 -28.01 9.17 9.34
C HIS A 8 -27.17 8.48 10.43
N VAL A 9 -26.13 7.73 10.00
CA VAL A 9 -25.30 6.93 10.90
C VAL A 9 -24.33 7.81 11.69
N THR A 10 -24.47 7.78 13.01
CA THR A 10 -23.48 8.35 13.94
C THR A 10 -22.97 7.24 14.83
N PHE A 11 -21.64 7.12 14.97
CA PHE A 11 -21.01 6.07 15.75
C PHE A 11 -19.90 6.61 16.64
N THR A 12 -19.95 6.21 17.93
CA THR A 12 -18.93 6.54 18.94
C THR A 12 -18.39 5.25 19.54
N TYR A 13 -17.07 5.06 19.51
CA TYR A 13 -16.45 3.91 20.18
C TYR A 13 -16.67 3.94 21.70
N ALA A 14 -16.77 2.77 22.32
CA ALA A 14 -16.87 2.67 23.76
C ALA A 14 -15.65 3.35 24.44
N GLY A 15 -15.94 4.31 25.33
CA GLY A 15 -14.90 5.08 26.02
C GLY A 15 -14.28 6.26 25.23
N ALA A 16 -14.70 6.51 23.98
CA ALA A 16 -14.28 7.68 23.23
C ALA A 16 -15.15 8.91 23.59
N GLY A 17 -14.52 10.09 23.63
CA GLY A 17 -15.19 11.36 23.95
C GLY A 17 -15.92 12.02 22.77
N ALA A 18 -15.72 11.52 21.54
CA ALA A 18 -16.30 12.09 20.32
C ALA A 18 -16.66 11.00 19.31
N PRO A 19 -17.71 11.23 18.47
CA PRO A 19 -18.08 10.30 17.41
C PRO A 19 -17.01 10.25 16.31
N VAL A 20 -16.77 9.03 15.77
CA VAL A 20 -15.90 8.80 14.61
C VAL A 20 -16.68 8.91 13.30
N LEU A 21 -17.98 8.66 13.32
CA LEU A 21 -18.91 8.91 12.22
C LEU A 21 -19.99 9.86 12.73
N LEU A 22 -20.33 10.87 11.92
CA LEU A 22 -21.26 11.92 12.27
C LEU A 22 -22.26 12.14 11.15
N ASP A 23 -23.50 11.68 11.34
CA ASP A 23 -24.59 11.86 10.37
C ASP A 23 -24.22 11.34 8.96
N ALA A 24 -23.54 10.18 8.91
CA ALA A 24 -23.05 9.61 7.66
C ALA A 24 -24.21 9.01 6.86
N CYS A 25 -24.40 9.48 5.63
CA CYS A 25 -25.38 8.98 4.68
C CYS A 25 -24.65 8.44 3.43
N LEU A 26 -24.92 7.18 3.09
CA LEU A 26 -24.30 6.50 1.94
C LEU A 26 -25.28 5.52 1.33
N GLU A 27 -25.45 5.56 0.03
CA GLU A 27 -26.24 4.59 -0.72
C GLU A 27 -25.41 3.93 -1.83
N VAL A 28 -25.29 2.61 -1.76
CA VAL A 28 -24.56 1.78 -2.71
C VAL A 28 -25.56 1.02 -3.59
N PRO A 29 -25.63 1.30 -4.91
CA PRO A 29 -26.50 0.56 -5.82
C PRO A 29 -26.02 -0.88 -6.01
N GLU A 30 -26.95 -1.81 -6.30
CA GLU A 30 -26.59 -3.18 -6.68
C GLU A 30 -25.73 -3.21 -7.94
N GLY A 31 -24.69 -4.06 -7.97
CA GLY A 31 -23.75 -4.21 -9.07
C GLY A 31 -22.76 -3.06 -9.25
N ALA A 32 -22.82 -2.02 -8.41
CA ALA A 32 -21.89 -0.90 -8.47
C ALA A 32 -20.48 -1.29 -8.00
N PHE A 33 -19.46 -0.65 -8.57
CA PHE A 33 -18.10 -0.61 -8.04
C PHE A 33 -17.89 0.76 -7.39
N VAL A 34 -17.83 0.78 -6.06
CA VAL A 34 -17.83 2.02 -5.26
C VAL A 34 -16.51 2.20 -4.55
N LEU A 35 -15.95 3.40 -4.62
CA LEU A 35 -14.79 3.81 -3.83
C LEU A 35 -15.24 4.63 -2.62
N LEU A 36 -14.75 4.28 -1.43
CA LEU A 36 -14.83 5.06 -0.21
C LEU A 36 -13.43 5.60 0.10
N VAL A 37 -13.22 6.89 -0.13
CA VAL A 37 -11.90 7.54 -0.03
C VAL A 37 -11.82 8.41 1.21
N GLY A 38 -10.66 8.50 1.83
CA GLY A 38 -10.42 9.36 3.00
C GLY A 38 -9.06 9.10 3.62
N ALA A 39 -8.59 10.00 4.46
CA ALA A 39 -7.32 9.87 5.18
C ALA A 39 -7.32 8.64 6.12
N THR A 40 -6.14 8.20 6.52
CA THR A 40 -6.01 7.17 7.56
C THR A 40 -6.62 7.69 8.86
N GLY A 41 -7.47 6.88 9.49
CA GLY A 41 -8.18 7.28 10.71
C GLY A 41 -9.48 8.05 10.49
N SER A 42 -9.91 8.34 9.24
CA SER A 42 -11.15 9.08 8.96
C SER A 42 -12.45 8.31 9.31
N GLY A 43 -12.37 7.00 9.62
CA GLY A 43 -13.52 6.17 9.94
C GLY A 43 -13.99 5.21 8.84
N LYS A 44 -13.26 5.07 7.70
CA LYS A 44 -13.62 4.18 6.58
C LYS A 44 -13.86 2.73 7.01
N SER A 45 -12.88 2.16 7.72
CA SER A 45 -12.98 0.79 8.24
C SER A 45 -14.14 0.63 9.22
N THR A 46 -14.40 1.66 10.04
CA THR A 46 -15.54 1.68 10.96
C THR A 46 -16.85 1.64 10.18
N LEU A 47 -17.01 2.50 9.16
CA LEU A 47 -18.21 2.53 8.34
C LEU A 47 -18.46 1.18 7.65
N LEU A 48 -17.42 0.56 7.04
CA LEU A 48 -17.56 -0.75 6.41
C LEU A 48 -17.93 -1.86 7.41
N ARG A 49 -17.32 -1.86 8.60
CA ARG A 49 -17.57 -2.88 9.63
C ARG A 49 -18.99 -2.80 10.20
N LEU A 50 -19.59 -1.62 10.25
CA LEU A 50 -20.99 -1.46 10.67
C LEU A 50 -21.99 -2.19 9.75
N ALA A 51 -21.62 -2.46 8.49
CA ALA A 51 -22.43 -3.26 7.58
C ALA A 51 -22.29 -4.78 7.78
N LYS A 52 -21.44 -5.23 8.73
CA LYS A 52 -21.17 -6.64 9.01
C LYS A 52 -21.26 -6.90 10.51
N PRO A 53 -22.40 -7.42 11.02
CA PRO A 53 -22.67 -7.55 12.46
C PRO A 53 -21.56 -8.29 13.22
N GLU A 54 -20.96 -9.34 12.62
CA GLU A 54 -19.99 -10.20 13.27
C GLU A 54 -18.65 -9.49 13.58
N ILE A 55 -18.37 -8.39 12.88
CA ILE A 55 -17.14 -7.60 13.07
C ILE A 55 -17.45 -6.13 13.41
N SER A 56 -18.72 -5.83 13.71
CA SER A 56 -19.14 -4.48 14.11
C SER A 56 -18.39 -4.06 15.38
N PRO A 57 -17.81 -2.86 15.39
CA PRO A 57 -17.09 -2.37 16.56
C PRO A 57 -18.02 -2.11 17.73
N VAL A 58 -17.47 -2.22 18.96
CA VAL A 58 -18.23 -1.95 20.18
C VAL A 58 -18.34 -0.43 20.42
N GLY A 59 -19.57 0.06 20.55
CA GLY A 59 -19.82 1.49 20.74
C GLY A 59 -21.31 1.84 20.68
N GLU A 60 -21.58 3.13 20.65
CA GLU A 60 -22.93 3.67 20.51
C GLU A 60 -23.22 3.99 19.04
N LEU A 61 -24.23 3.35 18.49
CA LEU A 61 -24.71 3.53 17.12
C LEU A 61 -26.08 4.20 17.12
N SER A 62 -26.23 5.27 16.36
CA SER A 62 -27.53 5.83 15.99
C SER A 62 -27.68 5.88 14.48
N GLY A 63 -28.92 5.94 13.99
CA GLY A 63 -29.22 5.78 12.57
C GLY A 63 -29.49 4.32 12.21
N ALA A 64 -29.48 3.98 10.91
CA ALA A 64 -29.76 2.64 10.44
C ALA A 64 -28.76 2.20 9.35
N VAL A 65 -28.36 0.94 9.40
CA VAL A 65 -27.56 0.30 8.35
C VAL A 65 -28.34 -0.87 7.78
N ARG A 66 -28.53 -0.87 6.45
CA ARG A 66 -29.29 -1.93 5.78
C ARG A 66 -28.46 -2.56 4.67
N ALA A 67 -28.61 -3.88 4.53
CA ALA A 67 -28.07 -4.65 3.43
C ALA A 67 -29.24 -5.24 2.63
N PHE A 68 -29.34 -4.87 1.36
CA PHE A 68 -30.43 -5.29 0.46
C PHE A 68 -31.84 -5.03 1.02
N GLY A 69 -31.99 -3.92 1.75
CA GLY A 69 -33.25 -3.48 2.36
C GLY A 69 -33.52 -4.04 3.75
N GLU A 70 -32.76 -5.03 4.23
CA GLU A 70 -32.89 -5.61 5.57
C GLU A 70 -31.92 -4.92 6.53
N ASP A 71 -32.38 -4.67 7.77
CA ASP A 71 -31.51 -4.10 8.81
C ASP A 71 -30.45 -5.11 9.21
N VAL A 72 -29.17 -4.70 9.15
CA VAL A 72 -28.05 -5.60 9.40
C VAL A 72 -28.03 -6.15 10.81
N SER A 73 -28.55 -5.41 11.79
CA SER A 73 -28.62 -5.84 13.20
C SER A 73 -29.55 -7.04 13.43
N GLY A 74 -30.48 -7.26 12.53
CA GLY A 74 -31.44 -8.37 12.57
C GLY A 74 -31.02 -9.62 11.79
N LEU A 75 -29.89 -9.57 11.05
CA LEU A 75 -29.44 -10.69 10.24
C LEU A 75 -28.79 -11.78 11.09
N ASP A 76 -29.16 -13.03 10.86
CA ASP A 76 -28.40 -14.17 11.37
C ASP A 76 -27.08 -14.34 10.58
N ALA A 77 -26.14 -15.12 11.12
CA ALA A 77 -24.80 -15.30 10.54
C ALA A 77 -24.82 -15.81 9.08
N VAL A 78 -25.79 -16.67 8.74
CA VAL A 78 -25.92 -17.23 7.37
C VAL A 78 -26.44 -16.18 6.41
N SER A 79 -27.48 -15.44 6.81
CA SER A 79 -28.05 -14.34 6.02
C SER A 79 -27.05 -13.21 5.84
N SER A 80 -26.33 -12.84 6.91
CA SER A 80 -25.25 -11.87 6.87
C SER A 80 -24.12 -12.27 5.92
N ALA A 81 -23.65 -13.54 5.98
CA ALA A 81 -22.60 -14.03 5.09
C ALA A 81 -23.01 -14.07 3.62
N ARG A 82 -24.30 -14.31 3.33
CA ARG A 82 -24.86 -14.27 1.97
C ARG A 82 -25.09 -12.86 1.46
N ALA A 83 -25.42 -11.92 2.36
CA ALA A 83 -25.62 -10.54 1.98
C ALA A 83 -24.26 -9.84 1.72
N VAL A 84 -23.35 -9.92 2.68
CA VAL A 84 -22.11 -9.11 2.69
C VAL A 84 -20.90 -9.98 3.02
N GLY A 85 -19.92 -10.00 2.12
CA GLY A 85 -18.57 -10.50 2.35
C GLY A 85 -17.63 -9.37 2.75
N TYR A 86 -16.66 -9.65 3.61
CA TYR A 86 -15.68 -8.67 4.06
C TYR A 86 -14.25 -9.19 3.87
N VAL A 87 -13.37 -8.37 3.28
CA VAL A 87 -11.94 -8.66 3.12
C VAL A 87 -11.17 -7.64 3.94
N PHE A 88 -10.36 -8.12 4.88
CA PHE A 88 -9.59 -7.28 5.79
C PHE A 88 -8.37 -6.66 5.10
N GLN A 89 -7.87 -5.56 5.65
CA GLN A 89 -6.65 -4.88 5.21
C GLN A 89 -5.42 -5.79 5.28
N SER A 90 -5.29 -6.58 6.37
CA SER A 90 -4.25 -7.59 6.50
C SER A 90 -4.83 -8.96 6.22
N PRO A 91 -4.41 -9.67 5.16
CA PRO A 91 -4.87 -11.02 4.89
C PRO A 91 -4.50 -12.00 6.01
N ASP A 92 -3.39 -11.79 6.72
CA ASP A 92 -2.96 -12.64 7.83
C ASP A 92 -3.96 -12.62 9.01
N ALA A 93 -4.70 -11.52 9.19
CA ALA A 93 -5.75 -11.44 10.21
C ALA A 93 -7.02 -12.24 9.85
N GLN A 94 -7.14 -12.66 8.59
CA GLN A 94 -8.29 -13.41 8.08
C GLN A 94 -7.99 -14.91 7.95
N MET A 95 -6.70 -15.29 7.78
CA MET A 95 -6.29 -16.67 7.58
C MET A 95 -6.42 -17.49 8.88
N VAL A 96 -7.08 -18.63 8.80
CA VAL A 96 -7.34 -19.54 9.93
C VAL A 96 -6.72 -20.93 9.70
N CYS A 97 -6.64 -21.37 8.44
CA CYS A 97 -6.23 -22.71 8.07
C CYS A 97 -4.78 -22.76 7.55
N ASP A 98 -4.14 -23.95 7.64
CA ASP A 98 -2.75 -24.15 7.23
C ASP A 98 -2.57 -24.27 5.72
N THR A 99 -3.61 -24.62 4.97
CA THR A 99 -3.53 -24.85 3.51
C THR A 99 -4.59 -24.06 2.75
N VAL A 100 -4.27 -23.71 1.52
CA VAL A 100 -5.12 -22.88 0.64
C VAL A 100 -6.52 -23.48 0.48
N TRP A 101 -6.64 -24.77 0.20
CA TRP A 101 -7.94 -25.38 -0.05
C TRP A 101 -8.81 -25.45 1.22
N HIS A 102 -8.21 -25.66 2.39
CA HIS A 102 -8.91 -25.64 3.68
C HIS A 102 -9.42 -24.24 3.99
N GLU A 103 -8.59 -23.23 3.77
CA GLU A 103 -8.98 -21.83 3.99
C GLU A 103 -10.19 -21.45 3.12
N MET A 104 -10.23 -21.88 1.87
CA MET A 104 -11.38 -21.63 0.99
C MET A 104 -12.64 -22.40 1.41
N ALA A 105 -12.48 -23.59 2.01
CA ALA A 105 -13.58 -24.44 2.46
C ALA A 105 -14.14 -23.99 3.83
N PHE A 106 -13.32 -23.38 4.69
CA PHE A 106 -13.64 -23.07 6.08
C PHE A 106 -14.94 -22.28 6.27
N GLY A 107 -15.13 -21.20 5.49
CA GLY A 107 -16.36 -20.41 5.55
C GLY A 107 -17.61 -21.20 5.09
N LEU A 108 -17.45 -22.06 4.10
CA LEU A 108 -18.53 -22.90 3.60
C LEU A 108 -18.94 -23.99 4.59
N GLU A 109 -17.96 -24.56 5.30
CA GLU A 109 -18.18 -25.54 6.36
C GLU A 109 -18.99 -24.92 7.52
N ASN A 110 -18.60 -23.73 7.97
CA ASN A 110 -19.32 -23.00 9.00
C ASN A 110 -20.76 -22.60 8.60
N LEU A 111 -21.00 -22.43 7.30
CA LEU A 111 -22.34 -22.18 6.76
C LEU A 111 -23.15 -23.46 6.57
N GLY A 112 -22.64 -24.65 6.92
CA GLY A 112 -23.31 -25.92 6.78
C GLY A 112 -23.54 -26.36 5.33
N VAL A 113 -22.68 -25.89 4.40
CA VAL A 113 -22.75 -26.28 2.99
C VAL A 113 -22.37 -27.76 2.84
N SER A 114 -23.13 -28.54 2.05
CA SER A 114 -22.81 -29.95 1.84
C SER A 114 -21.44 -30.14 1.17
N GLU A 115 -20.77 -31.24 1.48
CA GLU A 115 -19.43 -31.53 0.95
C GLU A 115 -19.35 -31.47 -0.58
N ALA A 116 -20.34 -32.00 -1.28
CA ALA A 116 -20.39 -31.96 -2.74
C ALA A 116 -20.47 -30.54 -3.30
N GLU A 117 -21.32 -29.70 -2.70
CA GLU A 117 -21.48 -28.30 -3.08
C GLU A 117 -20.24 -27.47 -2.67
N MET A 118 -19.63 -27.77 -1.53
CA MET A 118 -18.40 -27.13 -1.07
C MET A 118 -17.25 -27.38 -2.06
N ARG A 119 -17.03 -28.64 -2.45
CA ARG A 119 -16.02 -29.02 -3.45
C ARG A 119 -16.25 -28.28 -4.77
N ARG A 120 -17.51 -28.17 -5.21
CA ARG A 120 -17.86 -27.45 -6.42
C ARG A 120 -17.51 -25.96 -6.32
N ARG A 121 -17.97 -25.27 -5.27
CA ARG A 121 -17.74 -23.83 -5.09
C ARG A 121 -16.26 -23.48 -4.96
N VAL A 122 -15.52 -24.28 -4.20
CA VAL A 122 -14.07 -24.11 -4.04
C VAL A 122 -13.37 -24.27 -5.40
N ALA A 123 -13.71 -25.33 -6.17
CA ALA A 123 -13.11 -25.55 -7.48
C ALA A 123 -13.45 -24.45 -8.50
N GLU A 124 -14.71 -24.00 -8.55
CA GLU A 124 -15.15 -22.90 -9.41
C GLU A 124 -14.41 -21.59 -9.06
N THR A 125 -14.34 -21.23 -7.77
CA THR A 125 -13.69 -20.01 -7.31
C THR A 125 -12.18 -20.07 -7.54
N ALA A 126 -11.52 -21.20 -7.24
CA ALA A 126 -10.11 -21.38 -7.50
C ALA A 126 -9.77 -21.28 -9.00
N THR A 127 -10.64 -21.84 -9.86
CA THR A 127 -10.49 -21.72 -11.31
C THR A 127 -10.70 -20.28 -11.78
N PHE A 128 -11.73 -19.60 -11.30
CA PHE A 128 -12.02 -18.20 -11.61
C PHE A 128 -10.85 -17.27 -11.26
N LEU A 129 -10.21 -17.49 -10.11
CA LEU A 129 -9.09 -16.67 -9.63
C LEU A 129 -7.70 -17.16 -10.11
N GLY A 130 -7.64 -18.25 -10.89
CA GLY A 130 -6.38 -18.77 -11.43
C GLY A 130 -5.45 -19.40 -10.39
N MET A 131 -6.00 -20.00 -9.33
CA MET A 131 -5.23 -20.50 -8.18
C MET A 131 -4.67 -21.93 -8.39
N GLY A 132 -4.90 -22.55 -9.54
CA GLY A 132 -4.64 -23.98 -9.76
C GLY A 132 -3.21 -24.43 -9.46
N SER A 133 -2.20 -23.61 -9.73
CA SER A 133 -0.77 -23.96 -9.54
C SER A 133 -0.33 -23.98 -8.08
N TRP A 134 -1.05 -23.32 -7.16
CA TRP A 134 -0.72 -23.19 -5.75
C TRP A 134 -1.89 -23.54 -4.81
N PHE A 135 -2.93 -24.20 -5.36
CA PHE A 135 -4.15 -24.58 -4.62
C PHE A 135 -3.89 -25.53 -3.43
N ARG A 136 -2.80 -26.28 -3.46
CA ARG A 136 -2.41 -27.23 -2.42
C ARG A 136 -1.28 -26.75 -1.52
N ASP A 137 -0.79 -25.54 -1.77
CA ASP A 137 0.34 -24.98 -1.03
C ASP A 137 -0.06 -24.67 0.43
N PRO A 138 0.88 -24.72 1.37
CA PRO A 138 0.70 -24.16 2.71
C PRO A 138 0.49 -22.65 2.63
N VAL A 139 -0.43 -22.11 3.45
CA VAL A 139 -0.69 -20.66 3.52
C VAL A 139 0.56 -19.87 3.93
N ALA A 140 1.37 -20.45 4.81
CA ALA A 140 2.63 -19.85 5.29
C ALA A 140 3.65 -19.57 4.15
N GLU A 141 3.63 -20.38 3.08
CA GLU A 141 4.56 -20.27 1.95
C GLU A 141 4.09 -19.28 0.87
N LEU A 142 2.86 -18.75 0.99
CA LEU A 142 2.31 -17.82 -0.01
C LEU A 142 2.96 -16.44 0.08
N SER A 143 3.20 -15.83 -1.08
CA SER A 143 3.51 -14.41 -1.15
C SER A 143 2.34 -13.53 -0.68
N GLY A 144 2.62 -12.29 -0.27
CA GLY A 144 1.58 -11.35 0.15
C GLY A 144 0.44 -11.18 -0.86
N GLY A 145 0.76 -11.10 -2.16
CA GLY A 145 -0.25 -11.03 -3.23
C GLY A 145 -1.11 -12.29 -3.32
N ARG A 146 -0.51 -13.49 -3.19
CA ARG A 146 -1.27 -14.75 -3.18
C ARG A 146 -2.15 -14.87 -1.92
N ARG A 147 -1.68 -14.42 -0.75
CA ARG A 147 -2.50 -14.36 0.46
C ARG A 147 -3.69 -13.43 0.31
N GLN A 148 -3.50 -12.27 -0.35
CA GLN A 148 -4.61 -11.35 -0.62
C GLN A 148 -5.64 -11.95 -1.58
N ILE A 149 -5.18 -12.68 -2.62
CA ILE A 149 -6.08 -13.43 -3.53
C ILE A 149 -6.80 -14.54 -2.77
N LEU A 150 -6.13 -15.24 -1.86
CA LEU A 150 -6.75 -16.28 -1.02
C LEU A 150 -7.81 -15.69 -0.09
N ALA A 151 -7.54 -14.54 0.54
CA ALA A 151 -8.52 -13.83 1.36
C ALA A 151 -9.77 -13.44 0.56
N LEU A 152 -9.59 -12.98 -0.67
CA LEU A 152 -10.69 -12.74 -1.59
C LEU A 152 -11.41 -14.05 -1.97
N ALA A 153 -10.67 -15.12 -2.25
CA ALA A 153 -11.20 -16.42 -2.67
C ALA A 153 -12.08 -17.06 -1.59
N SER A 154 -11.65 -17.04 -0.33
CA SER A 154 -12.42 -17.61 0.79
C SER A 154 -13.77 -16.91 0.96
N VAL A 155 -13.81 -15.58 0.77
CA VAL A 155 -15.06 -14.81 0.81
C VAL A 155 -15.91 -15.06 -0.42
N LEU A 156 -15.34 -15.06 -1.63
CA LEU A 156 -16.08 -15.30 -2.88
C LEU A 156 -16.71 -16.71 -2.94
N ALA A 157 -16.06 -17.71 -2.35
CA ALA A 157 -16.60 -19.08 -2.30
C ALA A 157 -17.96 -19.14 -1.57
N MET A 158 -18.19 -18.26 -0.59
CA MET A 158 -19.47 -18.13 0.11
C MET A 158 -20.57 -17.49 -0.76
N ARG A 159 -20.20 -16.86 -1.89
CA ARG A 159 -21.10 -16.18 -2.85
C ARG A 159 -21.92 -15.06 -2.22
N PRO A 160 -21.29 -14.07 -1.57
CA PRO A 160 -22.00 -12.91 -1.08
C PRO A 160 -22.55 -12.08 -2.24
N ARG A 161 -23.63 -11.30 -1.99
CA ARG A 161 -24.17 -10.36 -2.99
C ARG A 161 -23.38 -9.05 -3.06
N ALA A 162 -22.76 -8.64 -1.96
CA ALA A 162 -21.89 -7.49 -1.88
C ALA A 162 -20.54 -7.86 -1.23
N LEU A 163 -19.48 -7.23 -1.67
CA LEU A 163 -18.12 -7.41 -1.19
C LEU A 163 -17.58 -6.08 -0.68
N LEU A 164 -17.18 -6.04 0.58
CA LEU A 164 -16.52 -4.91 1.22
C LEU A 164 -15.04 -5.22 1.38
N LEU A 165 -14.18 -4.31 0.93
CA LEU A 165 -12.73 -4.47 1.03
C LEU A 165 -12.13 -3.26 1.73
N ASP A 166 -11.37 -3.52 2.79
CA ASP A 166 -10.70 -2.50 3.58
C ASP A 166 -9.20 -2.44 3.17
N GLU A 167 -8.80 -1.37 2.46
CA GLU A 167 -7.42 -1.13 1.98
C GLU A 167 -6.78 -2.37 1.30
N PRO A 168 -7.44 -3.04 0.34
CA PRO A 168 -7.05 -4.38 -0.11
C PRO A 168 -5.72 -4.42 -0.88
N THR A 169 -5.22 -3.28 -1.36
CA THR A 169 -3.99 -3.21 -2.17
C THR A 169 -2.80 -2.59 -1.44
N SER A 170 -3.00 -2.07 -0.21
CA SER A 170 -1.99 -1.33 0.54
C SER A 170 -0.69 -2.09 0.84
N MET A 171 -0.74 -3.44 0.78
CA MET A 171 0.38 -4.33 1.07
C MET A 171 0.99 -4.95 -0.20
N LEU A 172 0.44 -4.64 -1.38
CA LEU A 172 0.82 -5.26 -2.64
C LEU A 172 1.88 -4.44 -3.39
N ASP A 173 2.75 -5.12 -4.11
CA ASP A 173 3.58 -4.47 -5.12
C ASP A 173 2.74 -4.12 -6.36
N PRO A 174 3.20 -3.24 -7.25
CA PRO A 174 2.40 -2.76 -8.39
C PRO A 174 1.91 -3.88 -9.33
N ILE A 175 2.66 -4.98 -9.46
CA ILE A 175 2.26 -6.13 -10.31
C ILE A 175 1.12 -6.90 -9.63
N ALA A 176 1.30 -7.21 -8.35
CA ALA A 176 0.30 -7.92 -7.55
C ALA A 176 -0.98 -7.07 -7.39
N GLU A 177 -0.85 -5.75 -7.23
CA GLU A 177 -1.97 -4.82 -7.19
C GLU A 177 -2.79 -4.86 -8.49
N GLN A 178 -2.15 -4.70 -9.65
CA GLN A 178 -2.82 -4.78 -10.95
C GLN A 178 -3.52 -6.13 -11.15
N ALA A 179 -2.85 -7.24 -10.80
CA ALA A 179 -3.44 -8.57 -10.90
C ALA A 179 -4.66 -8.72 -9.98
N PHE A 180 -4.58 -8.25 -8.73
CA PHE A 180 -5.68 -8.27 -7.76
C PHE A 180 -6.87 -7.43 -8.24
N LEU A 181 -6.62 -6.20 -8.70
CA LEU A 181 -7.66 -5.31 -9.21
C LEU A 181 -8.35 -5.88 -10.45
N ALA A 182 -7.60 -6.52 -11.35
CA ALA A 182 -8.18 -7.20 -12.51
C ALA A 182 -9.14 -8.32 -12.09
N LEU A 183 -8.78 -9.12 -11.07
CA LEU A 183 -9.64 -10.18 -10.53
C LEU A 183 -10.87 -9.61 -9.84
N LEU A 184 -10.71 -8.54 -9.06
CA LEU A 184 -11.81 -7.87 -8.37
C LEU A 184 -12.80 -7.24 -9.36
N PHE A 185 -12.28 -6.61 -10.42
CA PHE A 185 -13.10 -6.04 -11.47
C PHE A 185 -13.86 -7.11 -12.27
N ARG A 186 -13.22 -8.25 -12.55
CA ARG A 186 -13.90 -9.40 -13.15
C ARG A 186 -15.04 -9.92 -12.25
N ALA A 187 -14.81 -10.01 -10.93
CA ALA A 187 -15.85 -10.40 -9.99
C ALA A 187 -17.05 -9.43 -10.03
N ASN A 188 -16.81 -8.13 -10.10
CA ASN A 188 -17.90 -7.15 -10.27
C ASN A 188 -18.64 -7.32 -11.61
N ARG A 189 -17.92 -7.42 -12.74
CA ARG A 189 -18.50 -7.41 -14.09
C ARG A 189 -19.13 -8.76 -14.47
N GLU A 190 -18.43 -9.88 -14.22
CA GLU A 190 -18.86 -11.20 -14.69
C GLU A 190 -19.85 -11.86 -13.72
N LEU A 191 -19.70 -11.60 -12.39
CA LEU A 191 -20.59 -12.15 -11.38
C LEU A 191 -21.70 -11.20 -10.96
N GLY A 192 -21.71 -9.96 -11.45
CA GLY A 192 -22.68 -8.93 -11.08
C GLY A 192 -22.61 -8.49 -9.61
N MET A 193 -21.48 -8.71 -8.96
CA MET A 193 -21.27 -8.48 -7.54
C MET A 193 -21.15 -6.98 -7.25
N THR A 194 -21.82 -6.50 -6.21
CA THR A 194 -21.58 -5.14 -5.68
C THR A 194 -20.23 -5.11 -4.96
N VAL A 195 -19.39 -4.14 -5.27
CA VAL A 195 -18.05 -4.01 -4.68
C VAL A 195 -17.90 -2.63 -4.05
N VAL A 196 -17.48 -2.58 -2.78
CA VAL A 196 -17.12 -1.34 -2.08
C VAL A 196 -15.69 -1.45 -1.59
N VAL A 197 -14.82 -0.55 -2.03
CA VAL A 197 -13.42 -0.51 -1.63
C VAL A 197 -13.15 0.74 -0.81
N ALA A 198 -12.77 0.58 0.44
CA ALA A 198 -12.21 1.67 1.24
C ALA A 198 -10.72 1.78 0.92
N THR A 199 -10.27 2.97 0.54
CA THR A 199 -8.86 3.21 0.22
C THR A 199 -8.45 4.66 0.46
N HIS A 200 -7.16 4.85 0.67
CA HIS A 200 -6.52 6.16 0.68
C HIS A 200 -5.72 6.42 -0.61
N THR A 201 -5.63 5.43 -1.52
CA THR A 201 -4.97 5.51 -2.82
C THR A 201 -5.92 5.06 -3.92
N PRO A 202 -6.88 5.91 -4.34
CA PRO A 202 -7.91 5.54 -5.30
C PRO A 202 -7.41 5.46 -6.75
N GLU A 203 -6.24 6.04 -7.06
CA GLU A 203 -5.76 6.23 -8.43
C GLU A 203 -5.79 4.95 -9.29
N PRO A 204 -5.33 3.77 -8.81
CA PRO A 204 -5.35 2.54 -9.61
C PRO A 204 -6.75 2.02 -9.91
N MET A 205 -7.76 2.48 -9.13
CA MET A 205 -9.13 1.96 -9.16
C MET A 205 -10.12 2.92 -9.86
N LEU A 206 -9.71 4.17 -10.15
CA LEU A 206 -10.60 5.20 -10.71
C LEU A 206 -11.27 4.77 -12.01
N GLY A 207 -10.55 4.05 -12.88
CA GLY A 207 -11.09 3.54 -14.15
C GLY A 207 -12.18 2.48 -14.00
N TYR A 208 -12.34 1.90 -12.82
CA TYR A 208 -13.34 0.86 -12.53
C TYR A 208 -14.53 1.41 -11.75
N ALA A 209 -14.36 2.54 -11.06
CA ALA A 209 -15.36 3.11 -10.16
C ALA A 209 -16.59 3.62 -10.92
N THR A 210 -17.77 3.18 -10.48
CA THR A 210 -19.06 3.72 -10.93
C THR A 210 -19.52 4.87 -10.07
N ARG A 211 -19.17 4.87 -8.78
CA ARG A 211 -19.43 5.95 -7.80
C ARG A 211 -18.25 6.07 -6.84
N ALA A 212 -18.08 7.24 -6.26
CA ALA A 212 -17.08 7.50 -5.25
C ALA A 212 -17.65 8.37 -4.14
N PHE A 213 -17.21 8.11 -2.91
CA PHE A 213 -17.58 8.85 -1.72
C PHE A 213 -16.30 9.23 -0.95
N ALA A 214 -16.26 10.46 -0.45
CA ALA A 214 -15.23 10.91 0.47
C ALA A 214 -15.75 10.85 1.90
N LEU A 215 -14.91 10.37 2.83
CA LEU A 215 -15.15 10.39 4.26
C LEU A 215 -14.15 11.32 4.93
N GLU A 216 -14.64 12.44 5.48
CA GLU A 216 -13.84 13.45 6.16
C GLU A 216 -14.62 13.96 7.37
N ASP A 217 -13.93 14.16 8.50
CA ASP A 217 -14.54 14.63 9.77
C ASP A 217 -15.81 13.84 10.17
N GLY A 218 -15.79 12.52 9.92
CA GLY A 218 -16.90 11.62 10.22
C GLY A 218 -18.10 11.73 9.28
N ARG A 219 -18.08 12.59 8.26
CA ARG A 219 -19.16 12.80 7.29
C ARG A 219 -18.82 12.22 5.93
N VAL A 220 -19.85 11.78 5.20
CA VAL A 220 -19.74 11.20 3.87
C VAL A 220 -20.33 12.14 2.83
N TRP A 221 -19.61 12.37 1.74
CA TRP A 221 -20.13 13.09 0.57
C TRP A 221 -19.88 12.30 -0.70
N GLU A 222 -20.85 12.34 -1.61
CA GLU A 222 -20.68 11.74 -2.92
C GLU A 222 -19.83 12.63 -3.82
N MET A 223 -18.93 12.01 -4.58
CA MET A 223 -18.05 12.65 -5.54
C MET A 223 -18.13 11.96 -6.90
N ALA A 224 -17.96 12.71 -8.00
CA ALA A 224 -17.79 12.08 -9.30
C ALA A 224 -16.41 11.38 -9.35
N PRO A 225 -16.30 10.12 -9.81
CA PRO A 225 -15.02 9.39 -9.86
C PRO A 225 -13.91 10.13 -10.61
N GLY A 226 -14.25 10.92 -11.64
CA GLY A 226 -13.29 11.76 -12.39
C GLY A 226 -12.85 13.05 -11.70
N ASN A 227 -13.48 13.43 -10.59
CA ASN A 227 -13.22 14.66 -9.84
C ASN A 227 -12.68 14.39 -8.44
N LEU A 228 -12.12 13.20 -8.19
CA LEU A 228 -11.47 12.87 -6.93
C LEU A 228 -10.25 13.78 -6.72
N ARG A 229 -10.50 14.92 -6.07
CA ARG A 229 -9.46 15.77 -5.47
C ARG A 229 -9.46 15.49 -3.97
N TRP A 230 -8.26 15.33 -3.40
CA TRP A 230 -8.15 15.19 -1.96
C TRP A 230 -8.73 16.44 -1.26
N PRO A 231 -9.53 16.27 -0.21
CA PRO A 231 -9.81 17.35 0.72
C PRO A 231 -8.46 17.83 1.29
N GLY A 232 -8.12 19.09 1.07
CA GLY A 232 -6.80 19.65 1.39
C GLY A 232 -5.94 20.05 0.20
N ASP A 233 -6.27 19.64 -1.04
CA ASP A 233 -5.73 20.27 -2.25
C ASP A 233 -6.40 21.66 -2.42
N SER A 234 -6.04 22.61 -1.54
CA SER A 234 -6.38 24.02 -1.75
C SER A 234 -5.83 24.43 -3.10
N LEU A 235 -6.78 24.82 -3.99
CA LEU A 235 -6.63 25.62 -5.19
C LEU A 235 -5.18 26.01 -5.53
N VAL A 236 -4.40 25.07 -6.01
CA VAL A 236 -3.20 25.38 -6.77
C VAL A 236 -3.67 25.42 -8.22
N PRO A 237 -3.64 26.59 -8.90
CA PRO A 237 -4.01 26.70 -10.30
C PRO A 237 -3.19 25.71 -11.13
N GLU A 238 -3.81 25.16 -12.19
CA GLU A 238 -3.18 24.23 -13.15
C GLU A 238 -1.91 24.77 -13.85
N ASP A 239 -1.49 25.99 -13.57
CA ASP A 239 -0.33 26.66 -14.17
C ASP A 239 1.04 26.33 -13.52
N ARG A 240 1.13 25.31 -12.66
CA ARG A 240 2.43 24.85 -12.12
C ARG A 240 3.02 23.63 -12.83
N ASN A 241 2.79 23.50 -14.13
CA ASN A 241 3.54 22.52 -14.94
C ASN A 241 4.95 23.00 -15.35
N GLU A 242 5.40 24.18 -14.93
CA GLU A 242 6.73 24.70 -15.28
C GLU A 242 7.58 25.24 -14.12
N ALA A 243 7.16 25.10 -12.86
CA ALA A 243 8.15 25.19 -11.78
C ALA A 243 8.94 23.89 -11.77
N ALA A 244 9.81 23.75 -12.77
CA ALA A 244 10.88 22.77 -12.77
C ALA A 244 11.48 22.69 -11.37
N GLN A 245 11.30 21.53 -10.72
CA GLN A 245 12.20 21.13 -9.66
C GLN A 245 13.60 21.33 -10.22
N ALA A 246 14.31 22.31 -9.69
CA ALA A 246 15.72 22.48 -10.03
C ALA A 246 16.38 21.12 -9.84
N PRO A 247 17.06 20.56 -10.84
CA PRO A 247 17.72 19.29 -10.68
C PRO A 247 18.65 19.41 -9.49
N ILE A 248 18.50 18.52 -8.50
CA ILE A 248 19.44 18.37 -7.41
C ILE A 248 20.81 18.29 -8.09
N PRO A 249 21.77 19.19 -7.81
CA PRO A 249 23.04 19.20 -8.52
C PRO A 249 23.69 17.84 -8.33
N ALA A 250 23.83 17.09 -9.42
CA ALA A 250 24.57 15.85 -9.43
C ALA A 250 25.97 16.15 -8.84
N PRO A 251 26.49 15.32 -7.94
CA PRO A 251 27.84 15.52 -7.41
C PRO A 251 28.79 15.62 -8.59
N ARG A 252 29.49 16.76 -8.72
CA ARG A 252 30.44 17.02 -9.82
C ARG A 252 31.40 15.85 -9.93
N ARG A 253 31.33 15.13 -11.02
CA ARG A 253 32.32 14.11 -11.40
C ARG A 253 33.68 14.79 -11.52
N GLN A 254 34.45 14.81 -10.44
CA GLN A 254 35.88 15.00 -10.54
C GLN A 254 36.50 13.65 -10.89
N ARG A 255 36.95 13.53 -12.14
CA ARG A 255 37.88 12.47 -12.55
C ARG A 255 39.19 12.71 -11.81
N SER A 256 39.48 11.93 -10.80
CA SER A 256 40.86 11.72 -10.35
C SER A 256 41.01 10.29 -9.85
N SER A 257 41.96 9.64 -10.40
CA SER A 257 42.40 8.27 -10.17
C SER A 257 43.33 8.21 -8.98
N SER A 258 42.95 7.60 -7.88
CA SER A 258 43.86 6.89 -6.99
C SER A 258 43.07 5.88 -6.14
N LYS A 259 43.62 4.68 -5.96
CA LYS A 259 42.98 3.56 -5.27
C LYS A 259 42.66 3.88 -3.79
N GLY A 260 43.38 4.82 -3.16
CA GLY A 260 43.20 5.23 -1.76
C GLY A 260 42.06 6.24 -1.51
N GLU A 261 41.62 7.00 -2.54
CA GLU A 261 40.50 7.95 -2.43
C GLU A 261 39.12 7.31 -2.66
N LYS A 262 39.06 6.10 -3.28
CA LYS A 262 37.81 5.38 -3.50
C LYS A 262 37.21 4.87 -2.18
N ASP A 263 38.05 4.42 -1.25
CA ASP A 263 37.57 3.85 0.02
C ASP A 263 36.96 4.90 0.96
N ALA A 264 37.45 6.14 0.93
CA ALA A 264 36.91 7.22 1.77
C ALA A 264 35.53 7.76 1.32
N ARG A 265 35.11 7.45 0.08
CA ARG A 265 33.84 7.91 -0.52
C ARG A 265 32.75 6.84 -0.56
N THR A 266 33.05 5.61 -0.17
CA THR A 266 32.10 4.50 -0.16
C THR A 266 31.54 4.28 1.22
N ALA A 267 30.20 4.39 1.37
CA ALA A 267 29.52 4.10 2.61
C ALA A 267 29.22 2.59 2.75
N LEU A 268 28.74 1.98 1.68
CA LEU A 268 28.41 0.55 1.61
C LEU A 268 29.01 -0.07 0.36
N SER A 269 29.49 -1.32 0.50
CA SER A 269 29.91 -2.16 -0.64
C SER A 269 29.49 -3.62 -0.41
N LEU A 270 28.81 -4.19 -1.36
CA LEU A 270 28.55 -5.63 -1.46
C LEU A 270 29.27 -6.12 -2.70
N ASP A 271 30.01 -7.23 -2.58
CA ASP A 271 30.84 -7.83 -3.61
C ASP A 271 30.58 -9.33 -3.67
N ASP A 272 29.95 -9.80 -4.75
CA ASP A 272 29.54 -11.19 -5.00
C ASP A 272 28.79 -11.82 -3.81
N VAL A 273 27.80 -11.11 -3.23
CA VAL A 273 27.10 -11.53 -2.02
C VAL A 273 26.05 -12.58 -2.34
N TRP A 274 26.16 -13.73 -1.64
CA TRP A 274 25.21 -14.82 -1.67
C TRP A 274 24.65 -15.06 -0.28
N PHE A 275 23.31 -15.14 -0.18
CA PHE A 275 22.63 -15.39 1.10
C PHE A 275 21.39 -16.26 0.92
N ARG A 276 21.19 -17.18 1.89
CA ARG A 276 19.95 -17.96 2.09
C ARG A 276 19.72 -18.14 3.59
N TYR A 277 18.46 -18.24 3.99
CA TYR A 277 18.10 -18.39 5.41
C TYR A 277 18.44 -19.78 5.94
N ASP A 278 18.16 -20.83 5.16
CA ASP A 278 18.45 -22.21 5.50
C ASP A 278 19.33 -22.90 4.47
N ARG A 279 20.05 -23.95 4.89
CA ARG A 279 20.96 -24.72 4.00
C ARG A 279 20.24 -25.38 2.84
N ASP A 280 18.98 -25.80 3.07
CA ASP A 280 18.15 -26.49 2.08
C ASP A 280 17.23 -25.54 1.30
N ALA A 281 17.15 -24.25 1.72
CA ALA A 281 16.39 -23.22 1.02
C ALA A 281 17.11 -22.70 -0.22
N GLY A 282 16.34 -22.17 -1.16
CA GLY A 282 16.88 -21.45 -2.32
C GLY A 282 17.66 -20.21 -1.92
N TRP A 283 18.60 -19.80 -2.79
CA TRP A 283 19.31 -18.54 -2.59
C TRP A 283 18.35 -17.35 -2.70
N VAL A 284 18.40 -16.47 -1.72
CA VAL A 284 17.65 -15.20 -1.70
C VAL A 284 18.46 -14.08 -2.32
N LEU A 285 19.79 -14.04 -2.08
CA LEU A 285 20.73 -13.17 -2.79
C LEU A 285 21.69 -14.06 -3.58
N ARG A 286 22.00 -13.65 -4.83
CA ARG A 286 22.72 -14.46 -5.82
C ARG A 286 23.78 -13.64 -6.52
N GLY A 287 25.01 -13.57 -5.95
CA GLY A 287 26.07 -12.76 -6.54
C GLY A 287 25.74 -11.27 -6.58
N CYS A 288 25.14 -10.77 -5.50
CA CYS A 288 24.67 -9.39 -5.44
C CYS A 288 25.82 -8.40 -5.29
N ASP A 289 25.96 -7.49 -6.25
CA ASP A 289 26.91 -6.38 -6.24
C ASP A 289 26.21 -5.05 -6.01
N LEU A 290 26.68 -4.26 -5.02
CA LEU A 290 26.13 -2.95 -4.74
C LEU A 290 27.22 -2.03 -4.15
N VAL A 291 27.34 -0.81 -4.66
CA VAL A 291 28.21 0.21 -4.09
C VAL A 291 27.40 1.49 -3.88
N VAL A 292 27.33 1.99 -2.65
CA VAL A 292 26.63 3.23 -2.29
C VAL A 292 27.65 4.24 -1.82
N ALA A 293 27.65 5.42 -2.44
CA ALA A 293 28.55 6.51 -2.08
C ALA A 293 28.08 7.22 -0.79
N SER A 294 29.04 7.80 -0.05
CA SER A 294 28.71 8.62 1.12
C SER A 294 27.87 9.84 0.72
N GLY A 295 26.76 10.08 1.44
CA GLY A 295 25.79 11.15 1.16
C GLY A 295 24.83 10.88 0.00
N GLU A 296 24.84 9.67 -0.54
CA GLU A 296 23.91 9.25 -1.58
C GLU A 296 22.59 8.76 -0.98
N VAL A 297 21.47 9.11 -1.62
CA VAL A 297 20.15 8.49 -1.37
C VAL A 297 19.87 7.50 -2.48
N ARG A 298 19.96 6.21 -2.18
CA ARG A 298 19.72 5.12 -3.13
C ARG A 298 18.46 4.37 -2.83
N ALA A 299 17.58 4.25 -3.82
CA ALA A 299 16.40 3.41 -3.74
C ALA A 299 16.65 2.02 -4.36
N LEU A 300 16.21 0.98 -3.66
CA LEU A 300 16.12 -0.40 -4.14
C LEU A 300 14.67 -0.66 -4.54
N LEU A 301 14.43 -0.85 -5.82
CA LEU A 301 13.12 -1.16 -6.41
C LEU A 301 13.06 -2.62 -6.84
N GLY A 302 11.89 -3.21 -6.87
CA GLY A 302 11.67 -4.59 -7.29
C GLY A 302 10.42 -5.19 -6.67
N ALA A 303 9.97 -6.35 -7.18
CA ALA A 303 8.80 -7.08 -6.70
C ALA A 303 8.98 -7.55 -5.24
N ASN A 304 7.86 -7.90 -4.58
CA ASN A 304 7.93 -8.52 -3.26
C ASN A 304 8.62 -9.89 -3.35
N GLY A 305 9.50 -10.17 -2.37
CA GLY A 305 10.26 -11.42 -2.34
C GLY A 305 11.54 -11.45 -3.20
N CYS A 306 11.88 -10.38 -3.93
CA CYS A 306 13.12 -10.35 -4.74
C CYS A 306 14.42 -10.16 -3.94
N GLY A 307 14.36 -10.03 -2.60
CA GLY A 307 15.53 -9.96 -1.73
C GLY A 307 15.88 -8.57 -1.17
N LYS A 308 15.07 -7.51 -1.37
CA LYS A 308 15.36 -6.13 -0.91
C LYS A 308 15.63 -6.03 0.60
N SER A 309 14.71 -6.56 1.41
CA SER A 309 14.83 -6.56 2.88
C SER A 309 16.04 -7.34 3.36
N THR A 310 16.31 -8.49 2.73
CA THR A 310 17.49 -9.31 3.00
C THR A 310 18.78 -8.56 2.66
N LEU A 311 18.79 -7.84 1.53
CA LEU A 311 19.93 -7.02 1.11
C LEU A 311 20.19 -5.89 2.12
N LEU A 312 19.14 -5.20 2.60
CA LEU A 312 19.27 -4.18 3.65
C LEU A 312 19.85 -4.76 4.94
N GLN A 313 19.37 -5.93 5.37
CA GLN A 313 19.86 -6.60 6.59
C GLN A 313 21.31 -7.07 6.46
N VAL A 314 21.74 -7.54 5.27
CA VAL A 314 23.13 -7.84 4.99
C VAL A 314 23.98 -6.57 4.98
N ALA A 315 23.51 -5.48 4.36
CA ALA A 315 24.18 -4.18 4.35
C ALA A 315 24.33 -3.59 5.75
N ALA A 316 23.33 -3.80 6.62
CA ALA A 316 23.37 -3.42 8.04
C ALA A 316 24.31 -4.30 8.88
N GLY A 317 24.73 -5.46 8.37
CA GLY A 317 25.51 -6.44 9.13
C GLY A 317 24.69 -7.28 10.11
N VAL A 318 23.36 -7.21 10.04
CA VAL A 318 22.44 -8.07 10.81
C VAL A 318 22.53 -9.51 10.33
N LEU A 319 22.57 -9.70 9.01
CA LEU A 319 22.76 -11.00 8.38
C LEU A 319 24.17 -11.08 7.79
N ARG A 320 24.82 -12.26 7.94
CA ARG A 320 26.14 -12.52 7.37
C ARG A 320 26.00 -13.35 6.10
N PRO A 321 26.55 -12.89 4.97
CA PRO A 321 26.50 -13.63 3.72
C PRO A 321 27.30 -14.95 3.85
N GLN A 322 26.82 -15.99 3.16
CA GLN A 322 27.55 -17.27 3.09
C GLN A 322 28.69 -17.24 2.08
N ARG A 323 28.60 -16.33 1.06
CA ARG A 323 29.68 -16.08 0.09
C ARG A 323 29.73 -14.59 -0.20
N GLY A 324 30.88 -14.13 -0.71
CA GLY A 324 31.11 -12.72 -1.02
C GLY A 324 31.51 -11.90 0.22
N ARG A 325 31.46 -10.59 0.08
CA ARG A 325 31.86 -9.64 1.12
C ARG A 325 30.85 -8.52 1.22
N ALA A 326 30.49 -8.14 2.45
CA ALA A 326 29.72 -6.94 2.75
C ALA A 326 30.60 -5.98 3.57
N GLY A 327 30.84 -4.80 3.02
CA GLY A 327 31.60 -3.73 3.65
C GLY A 327 30.68 -2.59 4.03
N ASN A 328 30.70 -2.17 5.31
CA ASN A 328 29.95 -1.05 5.82
C ASN A 328 30.90 -0.14 6.61
N SER A 329 31.29 1.00 6.02
CA SER A 329 32.21 1.95 6.63
C SER A 329 31.55 2.78 7.77
N ARG A 330 30.24 2.65 7.94
CA ARG A 330 29.40 3.38 8.93
C ARG A 330 28.72 2.46 9.93
N ALA A 331 29.18 1.21 10.10
CA ALA A 331 28.57 0.21 10.97
C ALA A 331 28.37 0.66 12.43
N GLY A 332 29.25 1.55 12.93
CA GLY A 332 29.12 2.15 14.27
C GLY A 332 28.19 3.37 14.35
N ASP A 333 27.65 3.84 13.22
CA ASP A 333 26.84 5.08 13.15
C ASP A 333 25.73 4.93 12.12
N GLN A 334 24.98 3.84 12.26
CA GLN A 334 23.88 3.45 11.36
C GLN A 334 22.58 3.27 12.12
N ALA A 335 21.46 3.42 11.40
CA ALA A 335 20.13 3.08 11.87
C ALA A 335 19.37 2.30 10.80
N LEU A 336 18.64 1.28 11.21
CA LEU A 336 17.80 0.44 10.35
C LEU A 336 16.35 0.52 10.79
N LEU A 337 15.47 1.00 9.90
CA LEU A 337 14.03 0.89 10.05
C LEU A 337 13.57 -0.38 9.35
N PRO A 338 13.12 -1.41 10.10
CA PRO A 338 12.56 -2.62 9.50
C PRO A 338 11.16 -2.35 8.94
N GLN A 339 10.66 -3.29 8.12
CA GLN A 339 9.33 -3.22 7.51
C GLN A 339 8.19 -3.14 8.53
N ASP A 340 8.32 -3.83 9.68
CA ASP A 340 7.41 -3.68 10.83
C ASP A 340 8.04 -2.70 11.84
N PRO A 341 7.46 -1.49 12.02
CA PRO A 341 7.99 -0.49 12.94
C PRO A 341 7.97 -0.95 14.40
N ARG A 342 7.10 -1.90 14.76
CA ARG A 342 7.02 -2.46 16.12
C ARG A 342 8.30 -3.14 16.56
N ALA A 343 9.11 -3.63 15.62
CA ALA A 343 10.40 -4.25 15.92
C ALA A 343 11.42 -3.30 16.57
N VAL A 344 11.20 -1.99 16.47
CA VAL A 344 12.05 -0.96 17.11
C VAL A 344 11.34 -0.19 18.23
N LEU A 345 10.07 -0.53 18.52
CA LEU A 345 9.29 0.08 19.59
C LEU A 345 9.22 -0.88 20.78
N ALA A 346 9.88 -0.55 21.89
CA ALA A 346 10.07 -1.41 23.06
C ALA A 346 9.62 -0.78 24.39
N CYS A 347 9.32 0.52 24.41
CA CYS A 347 8.93 1.24 25.63
C CYS A 347 7.40 1.29 25.79
N GLU A 348 6.97 1.55 27.04
CA GLU A 348 5.53 1.62 27.37
C GLU A 348 4.88 2.95 26.95
N THR A 349 5.66 3.99 26.66
CA THR A 349 5.14 5.32 26.32
C THR A 349 5.82 5.90 25.09
N VAL A 350 5.09 6.73 24.34
CA VAL A 350 5.60 7.44 23.16
C VAL A 350 6.83 8.29 23.52
N ARG A 351 6.77 9.03 24.64
CA ARG A 351 7.92 9.81 25.13
C ARG A 351 9.09 8.91 25.51
N GLY A 352 8.82 7.77 26.15
CA GLY A 352 9.82 6.78 26.51
C GLY A 352 10.57 6.26 25.29
N GLU A 353 9.87 5.96 24.21
CA GLU A 353 10.47 5.54 22.93
C GLU A 353 11.45 6.58 22.39
N LEU A 354 11.06 7.84 22.35
CA LEU A 354 11.93 8.90 21.84
C LEU A 354 13.11 9.18 22.77
N MET A 355 12.97 8.95 24.06
CA MET A 355 14.06 9.16 25.06
C MET A 355 15.02 7.97 25.18
N GLU A 356 14.66 6.77 24.73
CA GLU A 356 15.38 5.52 25.02
C GLU A 356 16.89 5.61 24.74
N TRP A 357 17.28 6.18 23.62
CA TRP A 357 18.69 6.25 23.22
C TRP A 357 19.37 7.58 23.54
N SER A 358 18.69 8.49 24.24
CA SER A 358 19.23 9.80 24.59
C SER A 358 20.51 9.68 25.42
N ALA A 359 20.46 8.89 26.51
CA ALA A 359 21.60 8.73 27.41
C ALA A 359 22.77 7.99 26.75
N SER A 360 22.50 6.96 25.95
CA SER A 360 23.53 6.15 25.30
C SER A 360 24.18 6.85 24.11
N SER A 361 23.44 7.65 23.35
CA SER A 361 23.98 8.39 22.21
C SER A 361 24.63 9.69 22.59
N GLY A 362 24.14 10.38 23.64
CA GLY A 362 24.57 11.70 24.03
C GLY A 362 24.34 12.80 22.97
N ARG A 363 23.50 12.51 21.95
CA ARG A 363 23.29 13.37 20.77
C ARG A 363 22.05 14.25 20.85
N TYR A 364 21.12 13.94 21.75
CA TYR A 364 19.85 14.65 21.91
C TYR A 364 19.35 14.54 23.36
N GLY A 365 18.44 15.41 23.76
CA GLY A 365 17.85 15.48 25.09
C GLY A 365 16.34 15.73 25.06
N SER A 366 15.77 16.13 26.18
CA SER A 366 14.33 16.37 26.33
C SER A 366 13.79 17.42 25.36
N ALA A 367 14.56 18.46 25.06
CA ALA A 367 14.16 19.52 24.15
C ALA A 367 13.93 19.01 22.71
N GLU A 368 14.84 18.15 22.21
CA GLU A 368 14.68 17.53 20.90
C GLU A 368 13.52 16.51 20.87
N VAL A 369 13.29 15.83 21.99
CA VAL A 369 12.14 14.92 22.15
C VAL A 369 10.82 15.70 22.17
N ASP A 370 10.74 16.83 22.88
CA ASP A 370 9.55 17.69 22.87
C ASP A 370 9.27 18.21 21.45
N ALA A 371 10.30 18.68 20.75
CA ALA A 371 10.18 19.07 19.35
C ALA A 371 9.78 17.92 18.42
N ALA A 372 10.19 16.69 18.71
CA ALA A 372 9.79 15.50 17.96
C ALA A 372 8.31 15.17 18.20
N LEU A 373 7.82 15.25 19.44
CA LEU A 373 6.40 15.05 19.79
C LEU A 373 5.50 16.05 19.07
N GLU A 374 5.91 17.33 19.00
CA GLU A 374 5.18 18.35 18.23
C GLU A 374 5.12 18.02 16.74
N ARG A 375 6.27 17.63 16.13
CA ARG A 375 6.32 17.24 14.70
C ARG A 375 5.49 16.01 14.37
N LEU A 376 5.30 15.11 15.34
CA LEU A 376 4.49 13.90 15.22
C LEU A 376 3.01 14.14 15.52
N HIS A 377 2.63 15.33 15.98
CA HIS A 377 1.31 15.64 16.53
C HIS A 377 0.90 14.67 17.67
N LEU A 378 1.87 14.33 18.53
CA LEU A 378 1.69 13.45 19.69
C LEU A 378 1.99 14.17 21.02
N ALA A 379 2.13 15.50 21.00
CA ALA A 379 2.42 16.30 22.19
C ALA A 379 1.31 16.20 23.25
N ASP A 380 0.06 15.99 22.82
CA ASP A 380 -1.09 15.85 23.72
C ASP A 380 -1.23 14.45 24.33
N CYS A 381 -0.45 13.47 23.86
CA CYS A 381 -0.55 12.09 24.33
C CYS A 381 0.84 11.41 24.49
N PRO A 382 1.80 12.05 25.20
CA PRO A 382 3.18 11.55 25.33
C PRO A 382 3.27 10.24 26.12
N ASP A 383 2.31 9.99 27.02
CA ASP A 383 2.24 8.81 27.89
C ASP A 383 1.43 7.66 27.30
N ARG A 384 0.86 7.84 26.07
CA ARG A 384 0.14 6.76 25.37
C ARG A 384 1.08 5.64 25.00
N HIS A 385 0.59 4.39 25.07
CA HIS A 385 1.36 3.24 24.63
C HIS A 385 1.56 3.29 23.09
N PRO A 386 2.77 3.04 22.56
CA PRO A 386 3.07 3.09 21.12
C PRO A 386 2.16 2.20 20.28
N TYR A 387 1.71 1.07 20.80
CA TYR A 387 0.84 0.12 20.09
C TYR A 387 -0.63 0.57 20.00
N ASP A 388 -1.02 1.58 20.78
CA ASP A 388 -2.35 2.22 20.68
C ASP A 388 -2.40 3.32 19.60
N LEU A 389 -1.27 3.59 18.97
CA LEU A 389 -1.18 4.50 17.84
C LEU A 389 -1.63 3.81 16.55
N SER A 390 -2.11 4.60 15.58
CA SER A 390 -2.36 4.08 14.23
C SER A 390 -1.06 3.57 13.58
N GLY A 391 -1.17 2.65 12.61
CA GLY A 391 0.00 2.11 11.92
C GLY A 391 0.91 3.20 11.33
N GLY A 392 0.31 4.25 10.77
CA GLY A 392 1.06 5.41 10.24
C GLY A 392 1.78 6.20 11.34
N GLN A 393 1.14 6.40 12.49
CA GLN A 393 1.79 7.06 13.63
C GLN A 393 2.92 6.21 14.22
N GLN A 394 2.77 4.87 14.28
CA GLN A 394 3.84 3.96 14.69
C GLN A 394 5.04 4.06 13.75
N GLN A 395 4.80 4.11 12.43
CA GLN A 395 5.84 4.25 11.42
C GLN A 395 6.61 5.57 11.56
N LEU A 396 5.88 6.68 11.72
CA LEU A 396 6.48 8.00 11.94
C LEU A 396 7.24 8.08 13.26
N LEU A 397 6.72 7.50 14.34
CA LEU A 397 7.38 7.43 15.64
C LEU A 397 8.70 6.64 15.56
N ALA A 398 8.67 5.47 14.93
CA ALA A 398 9.85 4.62 14.73
C ALA A 398 10.92 5.35 13.90
N LEU A 399 10.53 6.01 12.80
CA LEU A 399 11.46 6.80 11.99
C LEU A 399 12.05 7.97 12.77
N GLU A 400 11.24 8.73 13.50
CA GLU A 400 11.70 9.88 14.30
C GLU A 400 12.68 9.44 15.39
N LYS A 401 12.41 8.33 16.08
CA LYS A 401 13.32 7.71 17.05
C LYS A 401 14.71 7.45 16.46
N LEU A 402 14.76 6.87 15.24
CA LEU A 402 16.00 6.62 14.52
C LEU A 402 16.70 7.91 14.10
N LEU A 403 15.96 8.94 13.70
CA LEU A 403 16.53 10.21 13.24
C LEU A 403 17.09 11.07 14.39
N LEU A 404 16.58 10.93 15.62
CA LEU A 404 17.10 11.65 16.79
C LEU A 404 18.58 11.33 17.07
N VAL A 405 19.03 10.11 16.78
CA VAL A 405 20.46 9.75 16.92
C VAL A 405 21.35 10.28 15.79
N ARG A 406 20.76 10.94 14.77
CA ARG A 406 21.47 11.55 13.62
C ARG A 406 22.47 10.57 12.97
N PRO A 407 22.00 9.42 12.47
CA PRO A 407 22.88 8.39 11.90
C PRO A 407 23.56 8.89 10.63
N LEU A 408 24.80 8.45 10.37
CA LEU A 408 25.50 8.71 9.10
C LEU A 408 25.08 7.74 7.99
N LEU A 409 24.47 6.60 8.34
CA LEU A 409 23.88 5.65 7.42
C LEU A 409 22.47 5.30 7.90
N LEU A 410 21.48 5.59 7.06
CA LEU A 410 20.08 5.30 7.30
C LEU A 410 19.61 4.22 6.31
N LEU A 411 19.16 3.10 6.85
CA LEU A 411 18.63 1.96 6.10
C LEU A 411 17.13 1.88 6.35
N LEU A 412 16.31 1.92 5.30
CA LEU A 412 14.85 1.99 5.41
C LEU A 412 14.19 0.88 4.59
N ASP A 413 13.40 0.03 5.25
CA ASP A 413 12.65 -1.04 4.59
C ASP A 413 11.16 -0.67 4.52
N GLU A 414 10.66 -0.38 3.31
CA GLU A 414 9.28 0.02 3.01
C GLU A 414 8.76 1.16 3.92
N PRO A 415 9.47 2.31 4.02
CA PRO A 415 9.16 3.34 5.02
C PRO A 415 7.80 4.04 4.81
N THR A 416 7.19 3.92 3.64
CA THR A 416 5.90 4.56 3.29
C THR A 416 4.74 3.56 3.21
N LYS A 417 4.98 2.28 3.54
CA LYS A 417 3.98 1.23 3.42
C LYS A 417 2.76 1.49 4.32
N GLY A 418 1.57 1.47 3.71
CA GLY A 418 0.31 1.68 4.44
C GLY A 418 0.07 3.11 4.93
N LEU A 419 0.90 4.08 4.51
CA LEU A 419 0.73 5.49 4.84
C LEU A 419 -0.17 6.20 3.83
N ASP A 420 -0.99 7.12 4.32
CA ASP A 420 -1.69 8.09 3.49
C ASP A 420 -0.72 9.12 2.88
N ARG A 421 -1.20 9.90 1.93
CA ARG A 421 -0.37 10.88 1.21
C ARG A 421 0.30 11.90 2.12
N PRO A 422 -0.40 12.56 3.09
CA PRO A 422 0.26 13.50 4.00
C PRO A 422 1.38 12.86 4.83
N SER A 423 1.16 11.65 5.34
CA SER A 423 2.17 10.90 6.10
C SER A 423 3.37 10.51 5.23
N ARG A 424 3.16 10.11 3.96
CA ARG A 424 4.24 9.84 3.00
C ARG A 424 5.08 11.09 2.71
N GLU A 425 4.44 12.24 2.51
CA GLU A 425 5.13 13.52 2.30
C GLU A 425 5.95 13.92 3.55
N ALA A 426 5.43 13.67 4.74
CA ALA A 426 6.15 13.88 6.00
C ALA A 426 7.38 12.97 6.13
N VAL A 427 7.28 11.69 5.77
CA VAL A 427 8.44 10.77 5.71
C VAL A 427 9.46 11.26 4.69
N ALA A 428 9.02 11.65 3.49
CA ALA A 428 9.91 12.15 2.44
C ALA A 428 10.68 13.41 2.88
N ALA A 429 10.01 14.33 3.56
CA ALA A 429 10.66 15.54 4.09
C ALA A 429 11.73 15.22 5.13
N ARG A 430 11.47 14.24 6.02
CA ARG A 430 12.43 13.80 7.05
C ARG A 430 13.64 13.09 6.44
N VAL A 431 13.42 12.20 5.48
CA VAL A 431 14.51 11.50 4.77
C VAL A 431 15.39 12.49 4.01
N ARG A 432 14.79 13.48 3.32
CA ARG A 432 15.55 14.55 2.66
C ARG A 432 16.37 15.38 3.67
N ALA A 433 15.77 15.80 4.77
CA ALA A 433 16.48 16.55 5.80
C ALA A 433 17.69 15.79 6.38
N ALA A 434 17.56 14.47 6.57
CA ALA A 434 18.67 13.62 6.99
C ALA A 434 19.78 13.55 5.92
N ALA A 435 19.41 13.42 4.66
CA ALA A 435 20.35 13.39 3.53
C ALA A 435 21.07 14.75 3.35
N ASP A 436 20.34 15.87 3.47
CA ASP A 436 20.90 17.23 3.41
C ASP A 436 21.86 17.48 4.58
N ALA A 437 21.64 16.84 5.74
CA ALA A 437 22.56 16.84 6.87
C ALA A 437 23.79 15.92 6.67
N GLY A 438 23.90 15.23 5.54
CA GLY A 438 25.04 14.40 5.15
C GLY A 438 24.89 12.91 5.41
N ALA A 439 23.71 12.43 5.80
CA ALA A 439 23.46 10.99 5.93
C ALA A 439 23.45 10.31 4.56
N THR A 440 24.00 9.10 4.51
CA THR A 440 23.80 8.18 3.38
C THR A 440 22.50 7.41 3.61
N VAL A 441 21.65 7.31 2.62
CA VAL A 441 20.38 6.59 2.75
C VAL A 441 20.31 5.46 1.72
N LEU A 442 20.02 4.25 2.19
CA LEU A 442 19.66 3.11 1.35
C LEU A 442 18.24 2.70 1.73
N LEU A 443 17.30 2.82 0.81
CA LEU A 443 15.90 2.52 1.06
C LEU A 443 15.37 1.46 0.10
N ALA A 444 14.62 0.49 0.62
CA ALA A 444 13.87 -0.48 -0.17
C ALA A 444 12.41 -0.03 -0.21
N THR A 445 11.84 0.08 -1.41
CA THR A 445 10.43 0.44 -1.58
C THR A 445 9.93 0.06 -2.97
N HIS A 446 8.62 0.04 -3.13
CA HIS A 446 7.94 -0.04 -4.43
C HIS A 446 7.22 1.28 -4.79
N ASP A 447 7.24 2.28 -3.90
CA ASP A 447 6.58 3.58 -4.08
C ASP A 447 7.41 4.50 -5.00
N ALA A 448 7.04 4.54 -6.29
CA ALA A 448 7.70 5.38 -7.30
C ALA A 448 7.60 6.89 -7.00
N ALA A 449 6.49 7.34 -6.40
CA ALA A 449 6.31 8.74 -6.04
C ALA A 449 7.28 9.15 -4.92
N PHE A 450 7.43 8.28 -3.91
CA PHE A 450 8.39 8.49 -2.83
C PHE A 450 9.83 8.49 -3.36
N VAL A 451 10.20 7.53 -4.22
CA VAL A 451 11.52 7.48 -4.86
C VAL A 451 11.81 8.76 -5.64
N SER A 452 10.86 9.23 -6.44
CA SER A 452 10.98 10.50 -7.19
C SER A 452 11.21 11.71 -6.28
N ALA A 453 10.67 11.66 -5.06
CA ALA A 453 10.78 12.76 -4.09
C ALA A 453 12.11 12.77 -3.33
N VAL A 454 12.76 11.62 -3.08
CA VAL A 454 13.88 11.54 -2.15
C VAL A 454 15.18 10.99 -2.75
N ALA A 455 15.12 10.13 -3.79
CA ALA A 455 16.28 9.36 -4.24
C ALA A 455 17.09 10.09 -5.31
N ASN A 456 18.44 9.98 -5.21
CA ASN A 456 19.37 10.41 -6.26
C ASN A 456 19.48 9.34 -7.33
N THR A 457 19.58 8.07 -6.90
CA THR A 457 19.75 6.90 -7.76
C THR A 457 18.76 5.81 -7.40
N ALA A 458 18.39 5.01 -8.37
CA ALA A 458 17.52 3.84 -8.21
C ALA A 458 18.23 2.59 -8.74
N SER A 459 18.08 1.49 -8.01
CA SER A 459 18.58 0.18 -8.39
C SER A 459 17.44 -0.81 -8.48
N LEU A 460 17.38 -1.60 -9.55
CA LEU A 460 16.42 -2.69 -9.69
C LEU A 460 17.00 -3.97 -9.09
N VAL A 461 16.27 -4.52 -8.13
CA VAL A 461 16.57 -5.84 -7.56
C VAL A 461 15.65 -6.87 -8.22
N PHE A 462 16.25 -7.88 -8.84
CA PHE A 462 15.54 -8.97 -9.50
C PHE A 462 16.26 -10.29 -9.26
N ASP A 463 15.53 -11.33 -8.88
CA ASP A 463 16.04 -12.68 -8.57
C ASP A 463 17.27 -12.74 -7.64
N GLY A 464 17.32 -11.82 -6.66
CA GLY A 464 18.41 -11.73 -5.68
C GLY A 464 19.65 -10.97 -6.16
N GLU A 465 19.60 -10.34 -7.32
CA GLU A 465 20.70 -9.55 -7.90
C GLU A 465 20.29 -8.09 -8.08
N VAL A 466 21.26 -7.17 -8.04
CA VAL A 466 21.08 -5.78 -8.48
C VAL A 466 21.41 -5.70 -9.97
N THR A 467 20.35 -5.65 -10.81
CA THR A 467 20.48 -5.77 -12.27
C THR A 467 20.81 -4.44 -12.96
N VAL A 468 20.25 -3.34 -12.46
CA VAL A 468 20.38 -2.00 -13.05
C VAL A 468 20.53 -0.97 -11.95
N THR A 469 21.37 0.03 -12.17
CA THR A 469 21.49 1.23 -11.32
C THR A 469 21.60 2.46 -12.20
N GLU A 470 20.64 3.37 -12.05
CA GLU A 470 20.53 4.60 -12.85
C GLU A 470 20.16 5.80 -11.95
N PRO A 471 20.31 7.05 -12.43
CA PRO A 471 19.69 8.20 -11.77
C PRO A 471 18.18 7.96 -11.60
N ALA A 472 17.62 8.27 -10.43
CA ALA A 472 16.24 7.92 -10.10
C ALA A 472 15.22 8.47 -11.11
N GLY A 473 15.43 9.71 -11.59
CA GLY A 473 14.55 10.30 -12.62
C GLY A 473 14.60 9.59 -13.96
N ASP A 474 15.78 9.08 -14.38
CA ASP A 474 15.92 8.33 -15.63
C ASP A 474 15.29 6.95 -15.51
N PHE A 475 15.57 6.26 -14.40
CA PHE A 475 14.96 4.96 -14.08
C PHE A 475 13.44 5.00 -14.12
N LEU A 476 12.82 5.98 -13.44
CA LEU A 476 11.35 6.10 -13.38
C LEU A 476 10.72 6.47 -14.74
N ARG A 477 11.47 7.15 -15.62
CA ARG A 477 11.00 7.46 -16.98
C ARG A 477 11.11 6.28 -17.94
N SER A 478 12.19 5.51 -17.83
CA SER A 478 12.46 4.38 -18.72
C SER A 478 11.72 3.10 -18.32
N SER A 479 11.36 2.94 -17.05
CA SER A 479 10.70 1.75 -16.54
C SER A 479 9.21 1.72 -16.90
N TRP A 480 8.79 0.76 -17.74
CA TRP A 480 7.38 0.55 -18.07
C TRP A 480 6.52 0.20 -16.85
N LEU A 481 7.11 -0.38 -15.81
CA LEU A 481 6.44 -0.82 -14.59
C LEU A 481 6.13 0.36 -13.65
N TYR A 482 7.04 1.33 -13.56
CA TYR A 482 6.95 2.46 -12.64
C TYR A 482 6.55 3.78 -13.34
N SER A 483 6.52 3.83 -14.69
CA SER A 483 6.14 5.03 -15.46
C SER A 483 4.63 5.28 -15.48
N ASN A 484 3.79 4.24 -15.36
CA ASN A 484 2.33 4.34 -15.41
C ASN A 484 1.70 5.02 -14.17
N SER A 485 2.44 5.22 -13.09
CA SER A 485 1.94 5.95 -11.92
C SER A 485 1.71 7.46 -12.17
N LYS A 486 2.12 8.00 -13.34
CA LYS A 486 1.92 9.41 -13.73
C LYS A 486 0.82 9.65 -14.76
N ASN A 487 0.28 8.61 -15.42
CA ASN A 487 -0.67 8.76 -16.52
C ASN A 487 -2.09 8.28 -16.16
N GLY A 488 -2.69 8.84 -15.11
CA GLY A 488 -4.14 8.81 -14.90
C GLY A 488 -4.92 9.77 -15.81
N SER A 489 -4.27 10.42 -16.80
CA SER A 489 -4.94 11.23 -17.83
C SER A 489 -4.81 10.55 -19.19
N CYS A 490 -5.73 9.63 -19.51
CA CYS A 490 -6.03 9.28 -20.89
C CYS A 490 -6.56 10.53 -21.60
N SER A 491 -5.68 11.29 -22.25
CA SER A 491 -6.08 12.20 -23.31
C SER A 491 -6.51 11.34 -24.50
N ALA A 492 -7.80 11.17 -24.66
CA ALA A 492 -8.37 10.73 -25.92
C ALA A 492 -8.05 11.84 -26.96
N SER A 493 -6.93 11.70 -27.66
CA SER A 493 -6.64 12.49 -28.84
C SER A 493 -7.59 12.03 -29.95
N SER A 494 -8.72 12.72 -30.05
CA SER A 494 -9.53 12.70 -31.26
C SER A 494 -8.73 13.40 -32.40
N SER A 495 -8.04 12.60 -33.19
CA SER A 495 -7.50 13.04 -34.46
C SER A 495 -8.66 13.23 -35.43
N SER A 496 -9.21 14.43 -35.47
CA SER A 496 -10.04 14.89 -36.58
C SER A 496 -9.13 15.28 -37.76
N SER A 497 -8.90 14.35 -38.67
CA SER A 497 -8.37 14.66 -40.00
C SER A 497 -9.54 15.12 -40.86
N SER A 498 -9.63 16.44 -41.05
CA SER A 498 -10.40 17.05 -42.10
C SER A 498 -9.69 16.85 -43.44
N SER A 499 -10.25 16.00 -44.31
CA SER A 499 -9.99 16.07 -45.76
C SER A 499 -11.31 16.27 -46.47
N SER A 500 -11.47 17.51 -46.96
CA SER A 500 -12.45 17.92 -47.96
C SER A 500 -12.11 17.26 -49.29
N SER A 501 -13.04 16.50 -49.86
CA SER A 501 -13.17 16.36 -51.33
C SER A 501 -14.63 16.12 -51.70
N SER A 502 -15.14 17.13 -52.35
CA SER A 502 -16.39 17.15 -53.09
C SER A 502 -16.36 16.20 -54.29
N SER A 503 -17.36 15.36 -54.45
CA SER A 503 -17.85 14.96 -55.77
C SER A 503 -19.29 14.47 -55.69
N THR A 504 -20.08 15.22 -56.39
CA THR A 504 -21.46 14.95 -56.82
C THR A 504 -21.53 13.74 -57.73
N CYS A 505 -22.53 12.85 -57.51
CA CYS A 505 -23.32 12.28 -58.61
C CYS A 505 -24.55 11.56 -58.11
N SER A 506 -25.67 12.12 -58.43
CA SER A 506 -26.91 11.72 -59.12
C SER A 506 -27.56 10.35 -58.80
N CYS A 507 -28.86 10.49 -58.59
CA CYS A 507 -29.94 9.51 -58.49
C CYS A 507 -29.96 8.44 -59.56
N SER A 508 -30.46 7.25 -59.18
CA SER A 508 -31.55 6.60 -59.92
C SER A 508 -32.23 5.51 -59.06
N SER A 509 -33.55 5.61 -59.10
CA SER A 509 -34.58 4.72 -58.57
C SER A 509 -34.68 3.42 -59.38
N SER A 510 -35.00 2.30 -58.70
CA SER A 510 -35.99 1.31 -59.18
C SER A 510 -36.16 0.18 -58.21
N SER A 511 -37.34 0.10 -57.56
CA SER A 511 -38.38 -0.97 -57.62
C SER A 511 -37.98 -2.42 -57.34
N SER A 512 -38.60 -2.92 -56.27
CA SER A 512 -38.91 -4.36 -55.98
C SER A 512 -39.75 -4.98 -57.12
N PRO A 513 -40.03 -6.33 -57.22
CA PRO A 513 -40.49 -7.16 -56.12
C PRO A 513 -40.14 -8.70 -56.19
N GLN A 514 -40.49 -9.40 -55.10
CA GLN A 514 -41.01 -10.77 -54.96
C GLN A 514 -40.27 -11.98 -55.60
N ALA A 515 -39.82 -12.91 -54.75
CA ALA A 515 -40.39 -14.25 -54.51
C ALA A 515 -39.72 -14.85 -53.25
#